data_12b46c9e22722619aaa131ef281cdf13
#
_entry.id   12b46c9e22722619aaa131ef281cdf13
#
_cell.length_a   1.000
_cell.length_b   1.000
_cell.length_c   1.000
_cell.angle_alpha   90.00
_cell.angle_beta   90.00
_cell.angle_gamma   90.00
#
_symmetry.space_group_name_H-M   'P 1'
#
loop_
_entity.id
_entity.type
_entity.pdbx_description
1 polymer ?
#
loop_
_entity_poly.entity_id
_entity_poly.type
_entity_poly.pdbx_seq_one_letter_code
_entity_poly.pdbx_strand_id
1 'polypeptide(L)'
;MKEQDHDRLLRIKTEGVREWQHQSSHYNRYEATPYSALEILFDEYDEWKSTDRFVDFGCGKGRFPFYVYHHLHASAVGVEMNGQLYQEAMENLAKYMERAKSSRASIQFEHIFAEGYDIEKEDNRFYFFNPFSLQIFQKVIDN
;
A
#
# COMPACT_ATOMS: atom_id res chain seq x y z
N MET A 1 17.79 7.74 6.43
CA MET A 1 16.67 8.31 7.23
C MET A 1 16.13 7.24 8.17
N LYS A 2 15.83 7.59 9.40
CA LYS A 2 15.29 6.66 10.39
C LYS A 2 13.84 6.31 10.05
N GLU A 3 13.38 5.12 10.49
CA GLU A 3 12.02 4.66 10.21
C GLU A 3 10.96 5.70 10.57
N GLN A 4 11.04 6.27 11.76
CA GLN A 4 10.06 7.24 12.25
C GLN A 4 10.07 8.55 11.47
N ASP A 5 11.18 8.88 10.82
CA ASP A 5 11.30 10.12 10.08
C ASP A 5 10.60 10.07 8.73
N HIS A 6 10.45 8.88 8.15
CA HIS A 6 9.73 8.71 6.89
C HIS A 6 8.25 9.09 7.02
N ASP A 7 7.59 8.57 8.07
CA ASP A 7 6.19 8.91 8.30
C ASP A 7 6.03 10.41 8.53
N ARG A 8 6.94 10.99 9.29
CA ARG A 8 6.90 12.43 9.57
C ARG A 8 7.06 13.25 8.30
N LEU A 9 8.00 12.87 7.43
CA LEU A 9 8.22 13.54 6.16
C LEU A 9 6.95 13.53 5.29
N LEU A 10 6.29 12.38 5.23
CA LEU A 10 5.08 12.20 4.44
C LEU A 10 3.83 12.72 5.14
N ARG A 11 3.93 13.04 6.44
CA ARG A 11 2.82 13.51 7.27
C ARG A 11 1.71 12.48 7.37
N ILE A 12 2.10 11.24 7.50
CA ILE A 12 1.18 10.11 7.66
C ILE A 12 1.54 9.33 8.91
N LYS A 13 0.67 8.40 9.30
CA LYS A 13 0.88 7.51 10.44
C LYS A 13 0.63 6.09 9.98
N THR A 14 1.71 5.32 9.80
CA THR A 14 1.61 3.95 9.32
C THR A 14 2.25 2.94 10.25
N GLU A 15 2.84 3.38 11.36
CA GLU A 15 3.50 2.50 12.30
C GLU A 15 2.51 1.73 13.17
N GLY A 16 3.02 0.74 13.90
CA GLY A 16 2.25 -0.08 14.80
C GLY A 16 1.93 -1.44 14.22
N VAL A 17 1.55 -2.36 15.11
CA VAL A 17 1.19 -3.71 14.78
C VAL A 17 -0.22 -3.97 15.30
N ARG A 18 -1.09 -4.57 14.50
CA ARG A 18 -2.44 -4.94 14.92
C ARG A 18 -2.74 -6.38 14.62
N GLU A 19 -3.36 -7.03 15.59
CA GLU A 19 -3.86 -8.38 15.45
C GLU A 19 -5.37 -8.37 15.62
N TRP A 20 -6.05 -9.21 14.87
CA TRP A 20 -7.50 -9.27 14.88
C TRP A 20 -7.94 -10.57 15.54
N GLN A 21 -8.72 -10.48 16.62
CA GLN A 21 -9.18 -11.67 17.34
C GLN A 21 -10.21 -12.48 16.55
N HIS A 22 -10.97 -11.82 15.71
CA HIS A 22 -12.03 -12.46 14.92
C HIS A 22 -11.71 -12.47 13.44
N GLN A 23 -10.46 -12.29 13.11
CA GLN A 23 -9.98 -12.28 11.74
C GLN A 23 -9.98 -13.69 11.17
N SER A 24 -10.29 -13.82 9.87
CA SER A 24 -10.13 -15.07 9.16
C SER A 24 -8.67 -15.54 9.26
N SER A 25 -8.47 -16.86 9.39
CA SER A 25 -7.12 -17.43 9.42
C SER A 25 -6.37 -17.24 8.10
N HIS A 26 -7.05 -16.79 7.04
CA HIS A 26 -6.45 -16.50 5.74
C HIS A 26 -5.78 -15.14 5.68
N TYR A 27 -6.00 -14.27 6.66
CA TYR A 27 -5.46 -12.91 6.68
C TYR A 27 -4.52 -12.73 7.85
N ASN A 28 -3.38 -12.12 7.60
CA ASN A 28 -2.35 -11.90 8.61
C ASN A 28 -2.59 -10.57 9.33
N ARG A 29 -1.94 -10.42 10.50
CA ARG A 29 -2.01 -9.17 11.23
C ARG A 29 -1.42 -8.02 10.42
N TYR A 30 -1.84 -6.80 10.75
CA TYR A 30 -1.24 -5.62 10.14
C TYR A 30 0.16 -5.40 10.69
N GLU A 31 1.10 -5.24 9.80
CA GLU A 31 2.46 -4.79 10.09
C GLU A 31 3.03 -4.22 8.80
N ALA A 32 3.38 -2.94 8.82
CA ALA A 32 3.88 -2.29 7.61
C ALA A 32 5.28 -2.76 7.26
N THR A 33 5.58 -2.86 5.97
CA THR A 33 6.94 -3.13 5.49
C THR A 33 7.86 -2.03 6.03
N PRO A 34 8.99 -2.38 6.65
CA PRO A 34 9.94 -1.35 7.09
C PRO A 34 10.38 -0.46 5.91
N TYR A 35 10.52 0.82 6.16
CA TYR A 35 11.00 1.74 5.12
C TYR A 35 12.37 1.36 4.60
N SER A 36 13.24 0.85 5.48
CA SER A 36 14.56 0.39 5.04
C SER A 36 14.46 -0.72 4.00
N ALA A 37 13.45 -1.59 4.12
CA ALA A 37 13.21 -2.64 3.13
C ALA A 37 12.71 -2.06 1.82
N LEU A 38 11.87 -1.03 1.87
CA LEU A 38 11.40 -0.35 0.65
C LEU A 38 12.55 0.36 -0.05
N GLU A 39 13.44 0.99 0.71
CA GLU A 39 14.62 1.63 0.13
C GLU A 39 15.50 0.62 -0.60
N ILE A 40 15.75 -0.54 0.00
CA ILE A 40 16.53 -1.60 -0.62
C ILE A 40 15.83 -2.14 -1.87
N LEU A 41 14.52 -2.37 -1.76
CA LEU A 41 13.74 -2.88 -2.88
C LEU A 41 13.86 -2.00 -4.12
N PHE A 42 13.68 -0.70 -3.95
CA PHE A 42 13.71 0.22 -5.09
C PHE A 42 15.11 0.67 -5.48
N ASP A 43 16.10 0.40 -4.64
CA ASP A 43 17.50 0.59 -5.01
C ASP A 43 17.96 -0.56 -5.91
N GLU A 44 17.54 -1.78 -5.62
CA GLU A 44 17.90 -2.95 -6.42
C GLU A 44 17.02 -3.13 -7.65
N TYR A 45 15.72 -2.82 -7.51
CA TYR A 45 14.78 -2.89 -8.62
C TYR A 45 14.59 -1.49 -9.22
N ASP A 46 15.29 -1.21 -10.28
CA ASP A 46 15.30 0.12 -10.92
C ASP A 46 14.56 0.18 -12.26
N GLU A 47 13.87 -0.88 -12.64
CA GLU A 47 13.16 -0.94 -13.93
C GLU A 47 11.76 -0.30 -13.90
N TRP A 48 11.41 0.36 -12.80
CA TRP A 48 10.13 1.04 -12.70
C TRP A 48 10.14 2.37 -13.46
N LYS A 49 8.95 2.82 -13.83
CA LYS A 49 8.75 4.08 -14.54
C LYS A 49 7.66 4.90 -13.85
N SER A 50 7.71 6.21 -13.99
CA SER A 50 6.66 7.09 -13.42
C SER A 50 5.29 6.86 -14.06
N THR A 51 5.24 6.20 -15.22
CA THR A 51 3.99 5.82 -15.87
C THR A 51 3.41 4.50 -15.34
N ASP A 52 4.14 3.79 -14.49
CA ASP A 52 3.67 2.55 -13.89
C ASP A 52 2.53 2.81 -12.90
N ARG A 53 1.69 1.81 -12.73
CA ARG A 53 0.61 1.85 -11.75
C ARG A 53 0.77 0.64 -10.82
N PHE A 54 1.08 0.92 -9.56
CA PHE A 54 1.33 -0.10 -8.55
C PHE A 54 0.05 -0.44 -7.81
N VAL A 55 -0.17 -1.70 -7.53
CA VAL A 55 -1.28 -2.15 -6.69
C VAL A 55 -0.70 -2.87 -5.47
N ASP A 56 -1.06 -2.39 -4.29
CA ASP A 56 -0.63 -2.95 -3.02
C ASP A 56 -1.81 -3.71 -2.40
N PHE A 57 -1.74 -5.03 -2.42
CA PHE A 57 -2.78 -5.87 -1.83
C PHE A 57 -2.51 -6.04 -0.34
N GLY A 58 -3.46 -5.55 0.49
CA GLY A 58 -3.29 -5.52 1.93
C GLY A 58 -2.50 -4.31 2.37
N CYS A 59 -2.86 -3.14 1.87
CA CYS A 59 -2.08 -1.91 2.04
C CYS A 59 -2.07 -1.36 3.46
N GLY A 60 -2.96 -1.82 4.34
CA GLY A 60 -3.05 -1.31 5.69
C GLY A 60 -3.30 0.19 5.73
N LYS A 61 -2.44 0.90 6.44
CA LYS A 61 -2.55 2.36 6.58
C LYS A 61 -1.95 3.13 5.42
N GLY A 62 -1.41 2.42 4.40
CA GLY A 62 -1.02 3.02 3.14
C GLY A 62 0.48 3.27 2.95
N ARG A 63 1.35 2.75 3.79
CA ARG A 63 2.80 3.07 3.70
C ARG A 63 3.37 2.87 2.30
N PHE A 64 3.14 1.71 1.68
CA PHE A 64 3.70 1.43 0.37
C PHE A 64 3.11 2.35 -0.72
N PRO A 65 1.78 2.52 -0.82
CA PRO A 65 1.24 3.45 -1.80
C PRO A 65 1.77 4.89 -1.66
N PHE A 66 1.87 5.40 -0.43
CA PHE A 66 2.42 6.74 -0.23
C PHE A 66 3.89 6.82 -0.62
N TYR A 67 4.67 5.77 -0.31
CA TYR A 67 6.07 5.71 -0.68
C TYR A 67 6.24 5.78 -2.20
N VAL A 68 5.47 4.98 -2.92
CA VAL A 68 5.50 4.94 -4.39
C VAL A 68 5.12 6.30 -4.97
N TYR A 69 4.01 6.85 -4.52
CA TYR A 69 3.53 8.13 -5.03
C TYR A 69 4.54 9.25 -4.79
N HIS A 70 5.08 9.32 -3.56
CA HIS A 70 5.97 10.41 -3.17
C HIS A 70 7.37 10.29 -3.76
N HIS A 71 7.97 9.12 -3.67
CA HIS A 71 9.38 8.94 -4.06
C HIS A 71 9.57 8.51 -5.51
N LEU A 72 8.64 7.74 -6.06
CA LEU A 72 8.74 7.26 -7.43
C LEU A 72 7.93 8.11 -8.42
N HIS A 73 7.05 8.95 -7.91
CA HIS A 73 6.14 9.76 -8.72
C HIS A 73 5.26 8.92 -9.65
N ALA A 74 4.96 7.71 -9.22
CA ALA A 74 4.12 6.76 -9.95
C ALA A 74 2.75 6.62 -9.26
N SER A 75 1.76 6.14 -10.00
CA SER A 75 0.42 5.92 -9.46
C SER A 75 0.39 4.68 -8.57
N ALA A 76 -0.45 4.71 -7.56
CA ALA A 76 -0.59 3.61 -6.63
C ALA A 76 -2.03 3.42 -6.19
N VAL A 77 -2.43 2.17 -6.06
CA VAL A 77 -3.74 1.76 -5.52
C VAL A 77 -3.47 0.89 -4.30
N GLY A 78 -4.05 1.26 -3.17
CA GLY A 78 -4.00 0.42 -1.98
C GLY A 78 -5.32 -0.31 -1.82
N VAL A 79 -5.27 -1.62 -1.66
CA VAL A 79 -6.44 -2.46 -1.46
C VAL A 79 -6.41 -2.97 -0.03
N GLU A 80 -7.45 -2.69 0.75
CA GLU A 80 -7.51 -3.07 2.16
C GLU A 80 -8.90 -3.58 2.54
N MET A 81 -8.96 -4.77 3.10
CA MET A 81 -10.23 -5.38 3.49
C MET A 81 -10.72 -4.93 4.86
N ASN A 82 -9.81 -4.49 5.74
CA ASN A 82 -10.17 -4.08 7.09
C ASN A 82 -10.64 -2.63 7.10
N GLY A 83 -11.88 -2.41 7.54
CA GLY A 83 -12.51 -1.08 7.49
C GLY A 83 -11.78 -0.04 8.32
N GLN A 84 -11.22 -0.42 9.47
CA GLN A 84 -10.51 0.52 10.32
C GLN A 84 -9.19 0.94 9.71
N LEU A 85 -8.42 -0.02 9.17
CA LEU A 85 -7.17 0.29 8.48
C LEU A 85 -7.42 1.13 7.24
N TYR A 86 -8.45 0.80 6.48
CA TYR A 86 -8.84 1.60 5.32
C TYR A 86 -9.15 3.04 5.73
N GLN A 87 -9.90 3.21 6.83
CA GLN A 87 -10.24 4.55 7.32
C GLN A 87 -8.98 5.33 7.70
N GLU A 88 -8.02 4.66 8.34
CA GLU A 88 -6.75 5.30 8.70
C GLU A 88 -5.94 5.67 7.46
N ALA A 89 -5.98 4.84 6.41
CA ALA A 89 -5.33 5.17 5.13
C ALA A 89 -5.98 6.42 4.52
N MET A 90 -7.29 6.54 4.58
CA MET A 90 -8.01 7.70 4.05
C MET A 90 -7.71 8.97 4.86
N GLU A 91 -7.55 8.85 6.17
CA GLU A 91 -7.13 9.98 7.01
C GLU A 91 -5.72 10.42 6.64
N ASN A 92 -4.82 9.48 6.41
CA ASN A 92 -3.47 9.75 5.94
C ASN A 92 -3.51 10.46 4.58
N LEU A 93 -4.37 10.01 3.69
CA LEU A 93 -4.49 10.60 2.36
C LEU A 93 -4.93 12.07 2.45
N ALA A 94 -5.91 12.37 3.28
CA ALA A 94 -6.37 13.73 3.46
C ALA A 94 -5.23 14.65 3.95
N LYS A 95 -4.47 14.20 4.93
CA LYS A 95 -3.35 14.97 5.46
C LYS A 95 -2.22 15.13 4.45
N TYR A 96 -1.88 14.06 3.75
CA TYR A 96 -0.83 14.12 2.74
C TYR A 96 -1.19 15.12 1.65
N MET A 97 -2.43 15.08 1.18
CA MET A 97 -2.88 15.94 0.07
C MET A 97 -2.95 17.42 0.42
N GLU A 98 -2.99 17.79 1.70
CA GLU A 98 -2.99 19.19 2.11
C GLU A 98 -1.76 19.94 1.60
N ARG A 99 -0.63 19.25 1.42
CA ARG A 99 0.63 19.85 1.01
C ARG A 99 1.26 19.20 -0.22
N ALA A 100 0.60 18.23 -0.81
CA ALA A 100 1.13 17.55 -1.99
C ALA A 100 1.05 18.48 -3.19
N LYS A 101 2.08 18.45 -4.02
CA LYS A 101 2.08 19.19 -5.28
C LYS A 101 1.27 18.43 -6.31
N SER A 102 0.74 19.13 -7.29
CA SER A 102 0.05 18.49 -8.42
C SER A 102 0.96 17.49 -9.11
N SER A 103 0.39 16.36 -9.49
CA SER A 103 1.11 15.31 -10.18
C SER A 103 0.22 14.66 -11.22
N ARG A 104 0.82 14.08 -12.25
CA ARG A 104 0.09 13.27 -13.23
C ARG A 104 -0.28 11.91 -12.66
N ALA A 105 0.47 11.46 -11.66
CA ALA A 105 0.18 10.22 -10.96
C ALA A 105 -1.02 10.38 -10.04
N SER A 106 -1.61 9.28 -9.65
CA SER A 106 -2.72 9.26 -8.71
C SER A 106 -2.43 8.28 -7.58
N ILE A 107 -3.06 8.53 -6.44
CA ILE A 107 -3.03 7.62 -5.30
C ILE A 107 -4.47 7.43 -4.82
N GLN A 108 -4.88 6.18 -4.67
CA GLN A 108 -6.24 5.86 -4.24
C GLN A 108 -6.27 4.61 -3.39
N PHE A 109 -7.30 4.48 -2.59
CA PHE A 109 -7.50 3.33 -1.73
C PHE A 109 -8.88 2.75 -1.95
N GLU A 110 -8.98 1.40 -1.91
CA GLU A 110 -10.24 0.70 -2.06
C GLU A 110 -10.45 -0.22 -0.86
N HIS A 111 -11.65 -0.14 -0.30
CA HIS A 111 -12.06 -0.99 0.81
C HIS A 111 -12.74 -2.24 0.27
N ILE A 112 -11.93 -3.25 0.00
CA ILE A 112 -12.41 -4.48 -0.61
C ILE A 112 -11.45 -5.62 -0.29
N PHE A 113 -11.93 -6.86 -0.34
CA PHE A 113 -11.05 -8.01 -0.24
C PHE A 113 -10.14 -8.06 -1.47
N ALA A 114 -8.90 -8.53 -1.29
CA ALA A 114 -7.94 -8.60 -2.38
C ALA A 114 -8.47 -9.39 -3.57
N GLU A 115 -9.13 -10.52 -3.31
CA GLU A 115 -9.70 -11.35 -4.36
C GLU A 115 -10.90 -10.72 -5.06
N GLY A 116 -11.47 -9.67 -4.48
CA GLY A 116 -12.58 -8.92 -5.08
C GLY A 116 -12.15 -7.72 -5.89
N TYR A 117 -10.85 -7.39 -5.87
CA TYR A 117 -10.37 -6.24 -6.63
C TYR A 117 -10.30 -6.58 -8.12
N ASP A 118 -10.93 -5.76 -8.93
CA ASP A 118 -10.90 -5.90 -10.39
C ASP A 118 -9.63 -5.23 -10.91
N ILE A 119 -8.66 -6.06 -11.34
CA ILE A 119 -7.41 -5.56 -11.89
C ILE A 119 -7.71 -4.78 -13.17
N GLU A 120 -7.27 -3.54 -13.20
CA GLU A 120 -7.47 -2.68 -14.34
C GLU A 120 -6.35 -2.83 -15.36
N LYS A 121 -6.62 -2.46 -16.59
CA LYS A 121 -5.69 -2.56 -17.69
C LYS A 121 -4.38 -1.83 -17.43
N GLU A 122 -4.46 -0.72 -16.72
CA GLU A 122 -3.31 0.12 -16.42
C GLU A 122 -2.45 -0.42 -15.28
N ASP A 123 -2.99 -1.35 -14.47
CA ASP A 123 -2.26 -1.93 -13.36
C ASP A 123 -1.16 -2.85 -13.89
N ASN A 124 0.09 -2.51 -13.61
CA ASN A 124 1.21 -3.28 -14.17
C ASN A 124 2.29 -3.66 -13.16
N ARG A 125 2.18 -3.23 -11.91
CA ARG A 125 3.10 -3.62 -10.84
C ARG A 125 2.28 -4.03 -9.63
N PHE A 126 2.61 -5.18 -9.03
CA PHE A 126 1.81 -5.73 -7.93
C PHE A 126 2.72 -6.01 -6.74
N TYR A 127 2.29 -5.57 -5.56
CA TYR A 127 3.05 -5.71 -4.35
C TYR A 127 2.26 -6.55 -3.33
N PHE A 128 2.95 -7.52 -2.72
CA PHE A 128 2.40 -8.37 -1.67
C PHE A 128 3.41 -8.43 -0.53
N PHE A 129 2.98 -8.08 0.67
CA PHE A 129 3.82 -8.24 1.85
C PHE A 129 3.04 -8.95 2.94
N ASN A 130 3.04 -10.30 2.86
CA ASN A 130 2.40 -11.16 3.86
C ASN A 130 0.96 -10.72 4.21
N PRO A 131 0.14 -10.26 3.24
CA PRO A 131 -1.19 -9.74 3.57
C PRO A 131 -2.22 -10.83 3.83
N PHE A 132 -2.04 -12.03 3.27
CA PHE A 132 -3.05 -13.08 3.31
C PHE A 132 -2.45 -14.45 2.98
N SER A 133 -3.27 -15.50 3.13
CA SER A 133 -2.84 -16.88 2.89
C SER A 133 -2.59 -17.16 1.41
N LEU A 134 -1.92 -18.30 1.14
CA LEU A 134 -1.70 -18.77 -0.22
C LEU A 134 -3.01 -18.95 -0.99
N GLN A 135 -4.07 -19.39 -0.33
CA GLN A 135 -5.37 -19.59 -0.98
C GLN A 135 -5.93 -18.27 -1.50
N ILE A 136 -5.83 -17.20 -0.72
CA ILE A 136 -6.29 -15.88 -1.14
C ILE A 136 -5.40 -15.35 -2.25
N PHE A 137 -4.08 -15.55 -2.13
CA PHE A 137 -3.13 -15.15 -3.17
C PHE A 137 -3.49 -15.79 -4.52
N GLN A 138 -3.82 -17.09 -4.48
CA GLN A 138 -4.23 -17.80 -5.69
C GLN A 138 -5.47 -17.17 -6.33
N LYS A 139 -6.46 -16.78 -5.52
CA LYS A 139 -7.67 -16.12 -6.02
C LYS A 139 -7.36 -14.78 -6.67
N VAL A 140 -6.41 -14.03 -6.12
CA VAL A 140 -6.01 -12.74 -6.69
C VAL A 140 -5.37 -12.95 -8.06
N ILE A 141 -4.47 -13.92 -8.18
CA ILE A 141 -3.79 -14.21 -9.44
C ILE A 141 -4.78 -14.69 -10.51
N ASP A 142 -5.75 -15.49 -10.12
CA ASP A 142 -6.74 -16.05 -11.06
C ASP A 142 -7.81 -15.04 -11.48
N ASN A 143 -7.87 -13.92 -10.83
CA ASN A 143 -8.91 -12.92 -11.05
C ASN A 143 -8.70 -12.09 -12.33
#